data_b8d1ed01819e1e2fe307539e2fb9d1dc
#
_entry.id   b8d1ed01819e1e2fe307539e2fb9d1dc
#
_cell.length_a   1.000
_cell.length_b   1.000
_cell.length_c   1.000
_cell.angle_alpha   90.00
_cell.angle_beta   90.00
_cell.angle_gamma   90.00
#
_symmetry.space_group_name_H-M   'P 1'
#
loop_
_entity.id
_entity.type
_entity.pdbx_description
1 polymer ?
#
loop_
_entity_poly.entity_id
_entity_poly.type
_entity_poly.pdbx_seq_one_letter_code
_entity_poly.pdbx_strand_id
1 'polypeptide(L)'
;SAAEAIRVAPGDALVEQWTEGDAVYIVLCGWATVVRTTRAGEEQTLRRVGPGGVVGEVALVTRAGRVAAVRSETGLMALRLARDVIERIAAREPSLADELVEFCRQRMIANLLETSPLFAGWADGERAQVLEAFDRRVLPAGEEPVTQGKPSPGLFLIVAGKAEVLR
;
A
#
# COMPACT_ATOMS: atom_id res chain seq x y z
N SER A 1 -8.71 21.11 -11.24
CA SER A 1 -9.68 20.36 -10.43
C SER A 1 -8.91 19.61 -9.35
N ALA A 2 -9.41 19.56 -8.12
CA ALA A 2 -8.73 18.88 -7.01
C ALA A 2 -8.84 17.36 -7.12
N ALA A 3 -9.86 16.86 -7.79
CA ALA A 3 -10.10 15.44 -8.01
C ALA A 3 -10.71 15.23 -9.40
N GLU A 4 -10.44 14.07 -9.99
CA GLU A 4 -10.88 13.69 -11.33
C GLU A 4 -11.59 12.34 -11.28
N ALA A 5 -12.78 12.25 -11.90
CA ALA A 5 -13.48 10.97 -12.04
C ALA A 5 -12.97 10.25 -13.30
N ILE A 6 -12.46 9.02 -13.09
CA ILE A 6 -11.94 8.16 -14.14
C ILE A 6 -12.88 6.97 -14.33
N ARG A 7 -13.13 6.60 -15.59
CA ARG A 7 -13.85 5.38 -15.97
C ARG A 7 -12.88 4.40 -16.61
N VAL A 8 -12.97 3.14 -16.22
CA VAL A 8 -12.14 2.04 -16.70
C VAL A 8 -13.07 0.91 -17.17
N ALA A 9 -12.88 0.46 -18.41
CA ALA A 9 -13.69 -0.62 -18.96
C ALA A 9 -13.38 -1.96 -18.28
N PRO A 10 -14.28 -2.95 -18.34
CA PRO A 10 -13.98 -4.29 -17.85
C PRO A 10 -12.75 -4.88 -18.55
N GLY A 11 -11.81 -5.42 -17.77
CA GLY A 11 -10.54 -5.97 -18.24
C GLY A 11 -9.39 -4.96 -18.32
N ASP A 12 -9.68 -3.66 -18.42
CA ASP A 12 -8.65 -2.63 -18.46
C ASP A 12 -8.02 -2.37 -17.10
N ALA A 13 -6.80 -1.84 -17.11
CA ALA A 13 -6.10 -1.47 -15.90
C ALA A 13 -6.37 -0.02 -15.51
N LEU A 14 -6.76 0.22 -14.26
CA LEU A 14 -6.75 1.52 -13.61
C LEU A 14 -5.31 1.96 -13.31
N VAL A 15 -4.47 0.99 -12.91
CA VAL A 15 -3.08 1.16 -12.52
C VAL A 15 -2.28 -0.03 -13.03
N GLU A 16 -1.15 0.22 -13.65
CA GLU A 16 -0.19 -0.83 -14.02
C GLU A 16 0.95 -0.94 -13.01
N GLN A 17 1.39 -2.17 -12.77
CA GLN A 17 2.56 -2.43 -11.92
C GLN A 17 3.81 -1.79 -12.53
N TRP A 18 4.73 -1.34 -11.70
CA TRP A 18 6.00 -0.69 -12.05
C TRP A 18 5.88 0.74 -12.61
N THR A 19 4.67 1.24 -12.86
CA THR A 19 4.48 2.64 -13.26
C THR A 19 4.70 3.59 -12.08
N GLU A 20 4.85 4.86 -12.34
CA GLU A 20 5.01 5.88 -11.32
C GLU A 20 3.75 6.03 -10.45
N GLY A 21 3.95 6.18 -9.15
CA GLY A 21 2.87 6.34 -8.18
C GLY A 21 2.53 7.81 -7.94
N ASP A 22 1.83 8.45 -8.86
CA ASP A 22 1.50 9.88 -8.86
C ASP A 22 0.12 10.25 -8.27
N ALA A 23 -0.69 9.27 -7.94
CA ALA A 23 -2.05 9.46 -7.44
C ALA A 23 -2.53 8.32 -6.56
N VAL A 24 -3.59 8.58 -5.80
CA VAL A 24 -4.43 7.60 -5.10
C VAL A 24 -5.79 7.57 -5.77
N TYR A 25 -6.44 6.44 -5.76
CA TYR A 25 -7.75 6.24 -6.35
C TYR A 25 -8.74 5.70 -5.32
N ILE A 26 -9.93 6.29 -5.28
CA ILE A 26 -11.06 5.82 -4.48
C ILE A 26 -12.08 5.22 -5.43
N VAL A 27 -12.41 3.95 -5.26
CA VAL A 27 -13.44 3.28 -6.07
C VAL A 27 -14.81 3.85 -5.71
N LEU A 28 -15.53 4.40 -6.68
CA LEU A 28 -16.89 4.93 -6.51
C LEU A 28 -17.95 3.86 -6.83
N CYS A 29 -17.74 3.11 -7.92
CA CYS A 29 -18.58 1.98 -8.28
C CYS A 29 -17.81 0.95 -9.11
N GLY A 30 -18.35 -0.26 -9.19
CA GLY A 30 -17.68 -1.40 -9.84
C GLY A 30 -16.71 -2.13 -8.93
N TRP A 31 -16.07 -3.15 -9.49
CA TRP A 31 -15.11 -4.02 -8.79
C TRP A 31 -13.81 -4.11 -9.57
N ALA A 32 -12.72 -4.20 -8.85
CA ALA A 32 -11.39 -4.38 -9.40
C ALA A 32 -10.61 -5.43 -8.61
N THR A 33 -9.67 -6.08 -9.27
CA THR A 33 -8.72 -7.02 -8.67
C THR A 33 -7.34 -6.38 -8.63
N VAL A 34 -6.70 -6.43 -7.48
CA VAL A 34 -5.29 -6.04 -7.30
C VAL A 34 -4.42 -7.27 -7.59
N VAL A 35 -3.57 -7.17 -8.60
CA VAL A 35 -2.74 -8.27 -9.10
C VAL A 35 -1.27 -7.88 -9.06
N ARG A 36 -0.43 -8.76 -8.58
CA ARG A 36 1.02 -8.58 -8.59
C ARG A 36 1.69 -9.62 -9.48
N THR A 37 2.48 -9.19 -10.42
CA THR A 37 3.37 -10.05 -11.20
C THR A 37 4.65 -10.29 -10.40
N THR A 38 4.98 -11.55 -10.14
CA THR A 38 6.21 -11.96 -9.45
C THR A 38 7.43 -11.81 -10.37
N ARG A 39 8.64 -11.95 -9.82
CA ARG A 39 9.88 -12.00 -10.64
C ARG A 39 9.93 -13.17 -11.62
N ALA A 40 9.18 -14.23 -11.36
CA ALA A 40 9.06 -15.38 -12.24
C ALA A 40 8.04 -15.16 -13.39
N GLY A 41 7.35 -14.01 -13.41
CA GLY A 41 6.32 -13.68 -14.39
C GLY A 41 4.93 -14.21 -14.05
N GLU A 42 4.75 -14.80 -12.88
CA GLU A 42 3.45 -15.32 -12.43
C GLU A 42 2.58 -14.21 -11.86
N GLU A 43 1.31 -14.18 -12.24
CA GLU A 43 0.32 -13.28 -11.65
C GLU A 43 -0.26 -13.86 -10.35
N GLN A 44 -0.21 -13.08 -9.30
CA GLN A 44 -0.81 -13.38 -8.00
C GLN A 44 -1.90 -12.37 -7.69
N THR A 45 -3.13 -12.82 -7.52
CA THR A 45 -4.21 -11.99 -7.00
C THR A 45 -3.95 -11.72 -5.52
N LEU A 46 -3.85 -10.44 -5.17
CA LEU A 46 -3.64 -10.00 -3.79
C LEU A 46 -4.97 -9.80 -3.07
N ARG A 47 -5.87 -9.04 -3.68
CA ARG A 47 -7.20 -8.75 -3.12
C ARG A 47 -8.15 -8.22 -4.16
N ARG A 48 -9.45 -8.23 -3.82
CA ARG A 48 -10.52 -7.59 -4.56
C ARG A 48 -10.90 -6.26 -3.91
N VAL A 49 -11.24 -5.26 -4.71
CA VAL A 49 -11.60 -3.90 -4.25
C VAL A 49 -12.90 -3.47 -4.88
N GLY A 50 -13.82 -3.01 -4.05
CA GLY A 50 -15.12 -2.48 -4.48
C GLY A 50 -15.33 -1.04 -4.03
N PRO A 51 -16.59 -0.54 -4.08
CA PRO A 51 -16.94 0.83 -3.71
C PRO A 51 -16.44 1.21 -2.32
N GLY A 52 -15.88 2.43 -2.17
CA GLY A 52 -15.22 2.91 -0.96
C GLY A 52 -13.79 2.41 -0.77
N GLY A 53 -13.35 1.44 -1.58
CA GLY A 53 -11.98 0.93 -1.51
C GLY A 53 -10.97 1.94 -2.07
N VAL A 54 -9.78 1.94 -1.47
CA VAL A 54 -8.66 2.82 -1.85
C VAL A 54 -7.54 1.98 -2.44
N VAL A 55 -6.95 2.45 -3.53
CA VAL A 55 -5.79 1.84 -4.19
C VAL A 55 -4.75 2.87 -4.59
N GLY A 56 -3.48 2.45 -4.63
CA GLY A 56 -2.36 3.33 -4.97
C GLY A 56 -1.74 4.06 -3.78
N GLU A 57 -2.25 3.85 -2.58
CA GLU A 57 -1.81 4.45 -1.33
C GLU A 57 -0.35 4.14 -0.98
N VAL A 58 0.11 2.93 -1.31
CA VAL A 58 1.49 2.50 -1.04
C VAL A 58 2.50 3.39 -1.76
N ALA A 59 2.29 3.64 -3.05
CA ALA A 59 3.17 4.48 -3.85
C ALA A 59 3.16 5.95 -3.40
N LEU A 60 2.06 6.42 -2.81
CA LEU A 60 1.97 7.76 -2.24
C LEU A 60 2.96 7.94 -1.07
N VAL A 61 2.95 7.00 -0.13
CA VAL A 61 3.76 7.08 1.10
C VAL A 61 5.23 6.74 0.84
N THR A 62 5.49 5.72 0.03
CA THR A 62 6.86 5.21 -0.18
C THR A 62 7.63 5.97 -1.25
N ARG A 63 6.94 6.76 -2.08
CA ARG A 63 7.48 7.37 -3.31
C ARG A 63 8.12 6.33 -4.27
N ALA A 64 7.77 5.07 -4.08
CA ALA A 64 8.16 3.98 -4.97
C ALA A 64 7.17 3.88 -6.15
N GLY A 65 7.55 3.11 -7.17
CA GLY A 65 6.62 2.73 -8.23
C GLY A 65 5.47 1.86 -7.71
N ARG A 66 4.46 1.68 -8.54
CA ARG A 66 3.31 0.80 -8.26
C ARG A 66 3.78 -0.63 -8.01
N VAL A 67 3.44 -1.17 -6.85
CA VAL A 67 3.84 -2.53 -6.44
C VAL A 67 2.94 -3.62 -7.01
N ALA A 68 1.77 -3.25 -7.54
CA ALA A 68 0.78 -4.13 -8.14
C ALA A 68 -0.03 -3.38 -9.21
N ALA A 69 -0.63 -4.11 -10.12
CA ALA A 69 -1.65 -3.62 -11.05
C ALA A 69 -3.04 -3.66 -10.40
N VAL A 70 -3.95 -2.80 -10.88
CA VAL A 70 -5.36 -2.79 -10.48
C VAL A 70 -6.19 -2.92 -11.74
N ARG A 71 -6.85 -4.08 -11.94
CA ARG A 71 -7.64 -4.40 -13.13
C ARG A 71 -9.13 -4.34 -12.83
N SER A 72 -9.86 -3.66 -13.69
CA SER A 72 -11.33 -3.56 -13.61
C SER A 72 -11.98 -4.91 -13.96
N GLU A 73 -12.87 -5.40 -13.10
CA GLU A 73 -13.65 -6.63 -13.36
C GLU A 73 -14.98 -6.33 -14.09
N THR A 74 -15.71 -5.34 -13.61
CA THR A 74 -17.13 -5.12 -14.02
C THR A 74 -17.36 -3.78 -14.72
N GLY A 75 -16.30 -3.07 -15.06
CA GLY A 75 -16.32 -1.63 -15.30
C GLY A 75 -16.23 -0.86 -13.99
N LEU A 76 -15.31 0.07 -13.94
CA LEU A 76 -14.93 0.79 -12.72
C LEU A 76 -15.09 2.28 -12.92
N MET A 77 -15.60 2.97 -11.92
CA MET A 77 -15.48 4.41 -11.78
C MET A 77 -14.70 4.70 -10.50
N ALA A 78 -13.63 5.46 -10.62
CA ALA A 78 -12.78 5.83 -9.51
C ALA A 78 -12.53 7.34 -9.49
N LEU A 79 -12.37 7.89 -8.29
CA LEU A 79 -11.92 9.26 -8.07
C LEU A 79 -10.40 9.26 -7.95
N ARG A 80 -9.72 9.93 -8.86
CA ARG A 80 -8.27 10.12 -8.83
C ARG A 80 -7.94 11.36 -7.99
N LEU A 81 -7.07 11.19 -7.02
CA LEU A 81 -6.47 12.25 -6.22
C LEU A 81 -4.96 12.29 -6.53
N ALA A 82 -4.53 13.30 -7.27
CA ALA A 82 -3.13 13.45 -7.62
C ALA A 82 -2.29 13.78 -6.37
N ARG A 83 -1.03 13.36 -6.36
CA ARG A 83 -0.07 13.57 -5.26
C ARG A 83 0.05 15.05 -4.89
N ASP A 84 0.20 15.93 -5.88
CA ASP A 84 0.35 17.37 -5.66
C ASP A 84 -0.89 18.01 -4.99
N VAL A 85 -2.07 17.45 -5.23
CA VAL A 85 -3.32 17.87 -4.54
C VAL A 85 -3.26 17.48 -3.07
N ILE A 86 -2.84 16.24 -2.80
CA ILE A 86 -2.71 15.72 -1.43
C ILE A 86 -1.65 16.52 -0.68
N GLU A 87 -0.50 16.79 -1.30
CA GLU A 87 0.57 17.60 -0.69
C GLU A 87 0.12 19.05 -0.41
N ARG A 88 -0.68 19.65 -1.29
CA ARG A 88 -1.26 20.99 -1.03
C ARG A 88 -2.27 21.00 0.11
N ILE A 89 -3.08 19.95 0.23
CA ILE A 89 -4.03 19.80 1.36
C ILE A 89 -3.25 19.61 2.66
N ALA A 90 -2.27 18.73 2.65
CA ALA A 90 -1.39 18.46 3.77
C ALA A 90 -0.64 19.71 4.28
N ALA A 91 -0.20 20.57 3.37
CA ALA A 91 0.46 21.82 3.73
C ALA A 91 -0.47 22.84 4.41
N ARG A 92 -1.78 22.78 4.16
CA ARG A 92 -2.79 23.65 4.77
C ARG A 92 -3.34 23.10 6.06
N GLU A 93 -3.46 21.79 6.17
CA GLU A 93 -4.06 21.06 7.28
C GLU A 93 -3.11 19.91 7.69
N PRO A 94 -2.07 20.18 8.49
CA PRO A 94 -1.08 19.16 8.87
C PRO A 94 -1.69 17.94 9.57
N SER A 95 -2.74 18.12 10.39
CA SER A 95 -3.45 17.02 11.04
C SER A 95 -4.05 16.03 10.06
N LEU A 96 -4.59 16.51 8.94
CA LEU A 96 -5.13 15.66 7.87
C LEU A 96 -4.03 14.88 7.14
N ALA A 97 -2.85 15.49 7.03
CA ALA A 97 -1.68 14.79 6.49
C ALA A 97 -1.27 13.60 7.35
N ASP A 98 -1.21 13.79 8.66
CA ASP A 98 -0.86 12.75 9.62
C ASP A 98 -1.91 11.62 9.60
N GLU A 99 -3.20 11.95 9.58
CA GLU A 99 -4.30 10.98 9.46
C GLU A 99 -4.21 10.18 8.15
N LEU A 100 -3.91 10.84 7.02
CA LEU A 100 -3.74 10.17 5.72
C LEU A 100 -2.54 9.23 5.71
N VAL A 101 -1.41 9.65 6.25
CA VAL A 101 -0.21 8.81 6.39
C VAL A 101 -0.52 7.60 7.26
N GLU A 102 -1.22 7.79 8.38
CA GLU A 102 -1.61 6.70 9.28
C GLU A 102 -2.58 5.73 8.59
N PHE A 103 -3.59 6.24 7.89
CA PHE A 103 -4.50 5.42 7.09
C PHE A 103 -3.74 4.57 6.04
N CYS A 104 -2.84 5.21 5.29
CA CYS A 104 -2.02 4.51 4.30
C CYS A 104 -1.14 3.44 4.95
N ARG A 105 -0.55 3.75 6.11
CA ARG A 105 0.26 2.81 6.88
C ARG A 105 -0.53 1.59 7.30
N GLN A 106 -1.70 1.78 7.91
CA GLN A 106 -2.57 0.67 8.33
C GLN A 106 -2.96 -0.21 7.15
N ARG A 107 -3.31 0.38 6.00
CA ARG A 107 -3.61 -0.35 4.77
C ARG A 107 -2.42 -1.16 4.27
N MET A 108 -1.21 -0.60 4.32
CA MET A 108 0.01 -1.31 3.90
C MET A 108 0.28 -2.52 4.79
N ILE A 109 0.17 -2.37 6.10
CA ILE A 109 0.38 -3.47 7.04
C ILE A 109 -0.70 -4.54 6.84
N ALA A 110 -1.97 -4.17 6.71
CA ALA A 110 -3.05 -5.09 6.42
C ALA A 110 -2.78 -5.90 5.14
N ASN A 111 -2.41 -5.23 4.05
CA ASN A 111 -2.05 -5.91 2.80
C ASN A 111 -0.87 -6.88 2.97
N LEU A 112 0.13 -6.53 3.77
CA LEU A 112 1.28 -7.39 4.04
C LEU A 112 0.89 -8.62 4.86
N LEU A 113 0.03 -8.47 5.84
CA LEU A 113 -0.49 -9.59 6.64
C LEU A 113 -1.35 -10.54 5.80
N GLU A 114 -2.15 -9.99 4.86
CA GLU A 114 -2.96 -10.79 3.94
C GLU A 114 -2.12 -11.56 2.92
N THR A 115 -1.04 -10.96 2.43
CA THR A 115 -0.26 -11.50 1.31
C THR A 115 1.02 -12.21 1.70
N SER A 116 1.46 -12.08 2.95
CA SER A 116 2.68 -12.73 3.43
C SER A 116 2.43 -14.19 3.81
N PRO A 117 3.23 -15.13 3.30
CA PRO A 117 3.15 -16.53 3.69
C PRO A 117 3.30 -16.77 5.20
N LEU A 118 3.96 -15.86 5.92
CA LEU A 118 4.12 -15.92 7.37
C LEU A 118 2.79 -15.87 8.13
N PHE A 119 1.78 -15.22 7.55
CA PHE A 119 0.48 -15.00 8.17
C PHE A 119 -0.67 -15.72 7.43
N ALA A 120 -0.35 -16.59 6.46
CA ALA A 120 -1.33 -17.23 5.59
C ALA A 120 -2.34 -18.14 6.32
N GLY A 121 -1.99 -18.63 7.51
CA GLY A 121 -2.85 -19.50 8.33
C GLY A 121 -3.59 -18.79 9.47
N TRP A 122 -3.45 -17.47 9.59
CA TRP A 122 -3.97 -16.72 10.73
C TRP A 122 -5.40 -16.24 10.46
N ALA A 123 -6.26 -16.30 11.48
CA ALA A 123 -7.60 -15.73 11.41
C ALA A 123 -7.56 -14.19 11.39
N ASP A 124 -8.62 -13.56 10.87
CA ASP A 124 -8.68 -12.09 10.78
C ASP A 124 -8.53 -11.39 12.13
N GLY A 125 -9.05 -11.97 13.21
CA GLY A 125 -8.89 -11.44 14.56
C GLY A 125 -7.45 -11.49 15.08
N GLU A 126 -6.69 -12.52 14.72
CA GLU A 126 -5.28 -12.65 15.07
C GLU A 126 -4.42 -11.65 14.29
N ARG A 127 -4.74 -11.44 13.01
CA ARG A 127 -4.09 -10.42 12.18
C ARG A 127 -4.31 -9.01 12.72
N ALA A 128 -5.53 -8.70 13.20
CA ALA A 128 -5.85 -7.42 13.82
C ALA A 128 -5.02 -7.17 15.09
N GLN A 129 -4.88 -8.18 15.96
CA GLN A 129 -4.05 -8.09 17.17
C GLN A 129 -2.57 -7.83 16.84
N VAL A 130 -2.07 -8.48 15.79
CA VAL A 130 -0.68 -8.27 15.35
C VAL A 130 -0.50 -6.85 14.80
N LEU A 131 -1.50 -6.33 14.08
CA LEU A 131 -1.48 -4.95 13.60
C LEU A 131 -1.33 -3.93 14.74
N GLU A 132 -2.07 -4.13 15.82
CA GLU A 132 -2.04 -3.27 17.01
C GLU A 132 -0.70 -3.37 17.77
N ALA A 133 0.00 -4.51 17.66
CA ALA A 133 1.28 -4.74 18.31
C ALA A 133 2.49 -4.11 17.59
N PHE A 134 2.31 -3.59 16.36
CA PHE A 134 3.40 -2.96 15.62
C PHE A 134 3.58 -1.49 16.01
N ASP A 135 4.72 -1.16 16.61
CA ASP A 135 5.16 0.20 16.84
C ASP A 135 5.86 0.79 15.61
N ARG A 136 5.55 2.06 15.30
CA ARG A 136 6.26 2.79 14.26
C ARG A 136 7.63 3.21 14.75
N ARG A 137 8.67 2.84 14.00
CA ARG A 137 10.04 3.35 14.17
C ARG A 137 10.55 3.98 12.88
N VAL A 138 11.18 5.13 12.99
CA VAL A 138 11.93 5.77 11.90
C VAL A 138 13.40 5.54 12.21
N LEU A 139 14.08 4.83 11.32
CA LEU A 139 15.49 4.52 11.45
C LEU A 139 16.29 5.45 10.54
N PRO A 140 17.22 6.23 11.05
CA PRO A 140 18.15 7.02 10.24
C PRO A 140 18.99 6.12 9.31
N ALA A 141 19.53 6.71 8.24
CA ALA A 141 20.43 6.00 7.35
C ALA A 141 21.68 5.54 8.14
N GLY A 142 22.03 4.25 7.99
CA GLY A 142 23.16 3.62 8.68
C GLY A 142 22.83 3.04 10.07
N GLU A 143 21.60 3.17 10.55
CA GLU A 143 21.19 2.50 11.79
C GLU A 143 20.95 1.00 11.55
N GLU A 144 21.44 0.17 12.48
CA GLU A 144 21.28 -1.28 12.47
C GLU A 144 20.16 -1.70 13.43
N PRO A 145 18.95 -1.98 12.94
CA PRO A 145 17.85 -2.46 13.79
C PRO A 145 18.08 -3.86 14.35
N VAL A 146 18.87 -4.68 13.65
CA VAL A 146 19.26 -6.03 14.05
C VAL A 146 20.74 -6.21 13.84
N THR A 147 21.46 -6.61 14.89
CA THR A 147 22.90 -6.85 14.84
C THR A 147 23.18 -8.34 14.86
N GLN A 148 24.06 -8.83 13.98
CA GLN A 148 24.48 -10.23 13.95
C GLN A 148 25.04 -10.69 15.31
N GLY A 149 24.62 -11.85 15.76
CA GLY A 149 25.10 -12.44 17.03
C GLY A 149 24.44 -11.90 18.30
N LYS A 150 23.52 -10.90 18.18
CA LYS A 150 22.71 -10.43 19.31
C LYS A 150 21.28 -10.98 19.22
N PRO A 151 20.58 -11.18 20.36
CA PRO A 151 19.16 -11.51 20.34
C PRO A 151 18.37 -10.46 19.54
N SER A 152 17.45 -10.92 18.68
CA SER A 152 16.59 -10.00 17.94
C SER A 152 15.63 -9.27 18.89
N PRO A 153 15.53 -7.93 18.82
CA PRO A 153 14.57 -7.18 19.64
C PRO A 153 13.12 -7.35 19.20
N GLY A 154 12.88 -8.01 18.05
CA GLY A 154 11.54 -8.23 17.51
C GLY A 154 11.52 -8.51 16.02
N LEU A 155 10.32 -8.53 15.45
CA LEU A 155 10.06 -8.63 14.02
C LEU A 155 9.96 -7.22 13.44
N PHE A 156 10.74 -6.94 12.40
CA PHE A 156 10.70 -5.66 11.69
C PHE A 156 9.99 -5.81 10.35
N LEU A 157 9.00 -4.96 10.12
CA LEU A 157 8.30 -4.83 8.87
C LEU A 157 8.72 -3.53 8.19
N ILE A 158 9.41 -3.63 7.05
CA ILE A 158 9.84 -2.44 6.30
C ILE A 158 8.65 -1.90 5.53
N VAL A 159 8.12 -0.76 5.98
CA VAL A 159 6.97 -0.08 5.37
C VAL A 159 7.43 0.88 4.26
N ALA A 160 8.59 1.49 4.44
CA ALA A 160 9.21 2.40 3.47
C ALA A 160 10.73 2.36 3.61
N GLY A 161 11.45 2.68 2.54
CA GLY A 161 12.91 2.68 2.54
C GLY A 161 13.52 1.36 2.06
N LYS A 162 14.81 1.22 2.29
CA LYS A 162 15.61 0.04 1.93
C LYS A 162 16.50 -0.34 3.11
N ALA A 163 16.64 -1.62 3.35
CA ALA A 163 17.62 -2.18 4.28
C ALA A 163 18.47 -3.22 3.54
N GLU A 164 19.72 -3.33 3.92
CA GLU A 164 20.66 -4.32 3.43
C GLU A 164 21.01 -5.29 4.54
N VAL A 165 21.06 -6.58 4.22
CA VAL A 165 21.49 -7.62 5.15
C VAL A 165 22.96 -7.90 4.88
N LEU A 166 23.81 -7.52 5.83
CA LEU A 166 25.25 -7.77 5.79
C LEU A 166 25.58 -9.06 6.56
N ARG A 167 26.55 -9.81 6.04
CA ARG A 167 27.08 -11.04 6.66
C ARG A 167 28.54 -10.85 7.02
#